data_44cb09ce386d6db9c603bcb48b348904
#
_entry.id   44cb09ce386d6db9c603bcb48b348904
#
_cell.length_a   1.000
_cell.length_b   1.000
_cell.length_c   1.000
_cell.angle_alpha   90.00
_cell.angle_beta   90.00
_cell.angle_gamma   90.00
#
_symmetry.space_group_name_H-M   'P 1'
#
loop_
_entity.id
_entity.type
_entity.pdbx_description
1 polymer ?
#
loop_
_entity_poly.entity_id
_entity_poly.type
_entity_poly.pdbx_seq_one_letter_code
_entity_poly.pdbx_strand_id
1 'polypeptide(L)'
;MKGKKRHILMVNLPYAGHTNPSLGLVRCLVAAGHEVDYIQAEAFRERVEASGARFVPYDEPPQSLVPALNEVRNWGAAYRTVRRIGANYDCLIYELLFFPGKALAAELGIPCYRLISTFALNRHLLRMLGQT
;
A
#
# COMPACT_ATOMS: atom_id res chain seq x y z
N MET A 1 0.22 27.75 4.63
CA MET A 1 -0.80 27.52 3.58
C MET A 1 -1.15 26.04 3.54
N LYS A 2 -2.41 25.74 3.71
CA LYS A 2 -2.83 24.33 3.62
C LYS A 2 -2.69 23.85 2.18
N GLY A 3 -2.05 22.70 2.00
CA GLY A 3 -1.96 22.05 0.72
C GLY A 3 -3.33 21.63 0.19
N LYS A 4 -3.41 21.44 -1.10
CA LYS A 4 -4.62 20.97 -1.75
C LYS A 4 -4.96 19.56 -1.27
N LYS A 5 -6.25 19.27 -1.02
CA LYS A 5 -6.75 17.94 -0.73
C LYS A 5 -6.39 16.98 -1.87
N ARG A 6 -5.82 15.85 -1.53
CA ARG A 6 -5.44 14.80 -2.48
C ARG A 6 -6.28 13.56 -2.25
N HIS A 7 -6.53 12.85 -3.34
CA HIS A 7 -7.15 11.54 -3.31
C HIS A 7 -6.05 10.50 -3.52
N ILE A 8 -5.71 9.77 -2.47
CA ILE A 8 -4.54 8.92 -2.39
C ILE A 8 -4.96 7.46 -2.46
N LEU A 9 -4.31 6.68 -3.33
CA LEU A 9 -4.49 5.23 -3.37
C LEU A 9 -3.33 4.57 -2.66
N MET A 10 -3.63 3.71 -1.68
CA MET A 10 -2.64 2.85 -1.04
C MET A 10 -2.90 1.41 -1.41
N VAL A 11 -1.84 0.65 -1.58
CA VAL A 11 -1.91 -0.78 -1.85
C VAL A 11 -0.89 -1.52 -1.01
N ASN A 12 -1.31 -2.65 -0.46
CA ASN A 12 -0.44 -3.49 0.35
C ASN A 12 -0.83 -4.96 0.18
N LEU A 13 0.09 -5.83 0.57
CA LEU A 13 -0.14 -7.27 0.65
C LEU A 13 -0.62 -7.63 2.07
N PRO A 14 -1.25 -8.81 2.25
CA PRO A 14 -1.94 -9.12 3.51
C PRO A 14 -0.98 -9.63 4.61
N TYR A 15 0.00 -8.82 4.97
CA TYR A 15 0.94 -9.12 6.05
C TYR A 15 0.78 -8.09 7.16
N ALA A 16 0.47 -8.56 8.37
CA ALA A 16 0.24 -7.67 9.51
C ALA A 16 1.47 -6.78 9.82
N GLY A 17 2.67 -7.34 9.70
CA GLY A 17 3.92 -6.60 9.94
C GLY A 17 4.16 -5.46 8.96
N HIS A 18 3.57 -5.51 7.79
CA HIS A 18 3.66 -4.45 6.78
C HIS A 18 2.44 -3.54 6.76
N THR A 19 1.29 -4.05 7.20
CA THR A 19 0.05 -3.29 7.20
C THR A 19 -0.10 -2.40 8.43
N ASN A 20 0.13 -2.94 9.62
CA ASN A 20 -0.07 -2.19 10.86
C ASN A 20 0.75 -0.89 10.91
N PRO A 21 2.05 -0.87 10.55
CA PRO A 21 2.80 0.38 10.52
C PRO A 21 2.23 1.41 9.54
N SER A 22 1.65 0.98 8.42
CA SER A 22 1.10 1.88 7.42
C SER A 22 -0.14 2.63 7.91
N LEU A 23 -0.85 2.09 8.89
CA LEU A 23 -2.08 2.68 9.41
C LEU A 23 -1.82 4.00 10.14
N GLY A 24 -0.65 4.15 10.75
CA GLY A 24 -0.22 5.43 11.34
C GLY A 24 -0.07 6.52 10.29
N LEU A 25 0.53 6.20 9.15
CA LEU A 25 0.63 7.12 8.02
C LEU A 25 -0.77 7.50 7.51
N VAL A 26 -1.66 6.53 7.37
CA VAL A 26 -3.04 6.79 6.93
C VAL A 26 -3.72 7.79 7.86
N ARG A 27 -3.61 7.60 9.18
CA ARG A 27 -4.19 8.53 10.16
C ARG A 27 -3.65 9.94 9.98
N CYS A 28 -2.35 10.08 9.74
CA CYS A 28 -1.73 11.38 9.51
C CYS A 28 -2.25 12.03 8.22
N LEU A 29 -2.37 11.27 7.14
CA LEU A 29 -2.86 11.79 5.86
C LEU A 29 -4.32 12.22 5.96
N VAL A 30 -5.16 11.43 6.61
CA VAL A 30 -6.58 11.77 6.82
C VAL A 30 -6.71 13.00 7.71
N ALA A 31 -5.91 13.08 8.78
CA ALA A 31 -5.90 14.27 9.66
C ALA A 31 -5.47 15.54 8.93
N ALA A 32 -4.61 15.41 7.92
CA ALA A 32 -4.18 16.53 7.08
C ALA A 32 -5.21 16.93 6.02
N GLY A 33 -6.36 16.23 5.94
CA GLY A 33 -7.45 16.57 5.04
C GLY A 33 -7.48 15.78 3.73
N HIS A 34 -6.64 14.78 3.58
CA HIS A 34 -6.64 13.95 2.37
C HIS A 34 -7.63 12.80 2.47
N GLU A 35 -8.07 12.31 1.32
CA GLU A 35 -8.84 11.08 1.22
C GLU A 35 -7.90 9.94 0.86
N VAL A 36 -8.00 8.84 1.59
CA VAL A 36 -7.18 7.65 1.38
C VAL A 36 -8.09 6.46 1.11
N ASP A 37 -7.86 5.81 -0.01
CA ASP A 37 -8.48 4.52 -0.34
C ASP A 37 -7.38 3.46 -0.28
N TYR A 38 -7.61 2.40 0.49
CA TYR A 38 -6.59 1.42 0.81
C TYR A 38 -7.00 0.05 0.29
N ILE A 39 -6.24 -0.44 -0.70
CA ILE A 39 -6.42 -1.78 -1.27
C ILE A 39 -5.76 -2.81 -0.36
N GLN A 40 -6.55 -3.72 0.20
CA GLN A 40 -6.06 -4.72 1.13
C GLN A 40 -6.99 -5.94 1.13
N ALA A 41 -6.55 -7.03 1.76
CA ALA A 41 -7.36 -8.21 1.96
C ALA A 41 -8.47 -7.98 2.98
N GLU A 42 -9.56 -8.71 2.85
CA GLU A 42 -10.76 -8.56 3.69
C GLU A 42 -10.46 -8.69 5.19
N ALA A 43 -9.49 -9.52 5.56
CA ALA A 43 -9.10 -9.71 6.96
C ALA A 43 -8.63 -8.41 7.63
N PHE A 44 -8.23 -7.42 6.87
CA PHE A 44 -7.73 -6.14 7.38
C PHE A 44 -8.75 -5.01 7.30
N ARG A 45 -9.97 -5.27 6.84
CA ARG A 45 -11.00 -4.25 6.65
C ARG A 45 -11.19 -3.36 7.87
N GLU A 46 -11.43 -3.97 9.03
CA GLU A 46 -11.70 -3.20 10.26
C GLU A 46 -10.55 -2.27 10.61
N ARG A 47 -9.32 -2.77 10.52
CA ARG A 47 -8.12 -1.97 10.83
C ARG A 47 -7.95 -0.81 9.86
N VAL A 48 -8.18 -1.07 8.57
CA VAL A 48 -8.08 -0.04 7.54
C VAL A 48 -9.14 1.04 7.77
N GLU A 49 -10.38 0.65 7.98
CA GLU A 49 -11.47 1.60 8.20
C GLU A 49 -11.27 2.39 9.50
N ALA A 50 -10.78 1.75 10.55
CA ALA A 50 -10.47 2.41 11.82
C ALA A 50 -9.39 3.49 11.68
N SER A 51 -8.51 3.37 10.69
CA SER A 51 -7.47 4.38 10.43
C SER A 51 -8.00 5.63 9.71
N GLY A 52 -9.25 5.57 9.21
CA GLY A 52 -9.87 6.66 8.47
C GLY A 52 -9.86 6.49 6.96
N ALA A 53 -9.21 5.45 6.45
CA ALA A 53 -9.21 5.15 5.01
C ALA A 53 -10.50 4.43 4.60
N ARG A 54 -10.83 4.55 3.33
CA ARG A 54 -11.85 3.70 2.72
C ARG A 54 -11.19 2.38 2.32
N PHE A 55 -11.77 1.27 2.77
CA PHE A 55 -11.29 -0.05 2.41
C PHE A 55 -11.67 -0.39 0.96
N VAL A 56 -10.71 -0.89 0.18
CA VAL A 56 -10.93 -1.37 -1.18
C VAL A 56 -10.46 -2.83 -1.24
N PRO A 57 -11.38 -3.78 -1.46
CA PRO A 57 -10.98 -5.19 -1.55
C PRO A 57 -10.21 -5.46 -2.84
N TYR A 58 -9.46 -6.55 -2.86
CA TYR A 58 -8.88 -7.06 -4.09
C TYR A 58 -10.01 -7.48 -5.05
N ASP A 59 -9.81 -7.26 -6.35
CA ASP A 59 -10.83 -7.57 -7.36
C ASP A 59 -11.23 -9.05 -7.37
N GLU A 60 -10.26 -9.92 -7.20
CA GLU A 60 -10.49 -11.36 -7.17
C GLU A 60 -9.78 -11.93 -5.93
N PRO A 61 -10.51 -12.08 -4.81
CA PRO A 61 -9.91 -12.68 -3.62
C PRO A 61 -9.39 -14.08 -3.91
N PRO A 62 -8.20 -14.41 -3.43
CA PRO A 62 -7.63 -15.74 -3.67
C PRO A 62 -8.43 -16.81 -2.92
N GLN A 63 -8.69 -17.92 -3.59
CA GLN A 63 -9.38 -19.07 -3.03
C GLN A 63 -8.63 -20.34 -3.38
N SER A 64 -7.40 -20.47 -2.92
CA SER A 64 -6.62 -21.67 -3.13
C SER A 64 -6.38 -22.37 -1.80
N LEU A 65 -6.42 -23.71 -1.82
CA LEU A 65 -6.05 -24.54 -0.68
C LEU A 65 -4.54 -24.61 -0.47
N VAL A 66 -3.76 -24.14 -1.45
CA VAL A 66 -2.29 -24.12 -1.38
C VAL A 66 -1.83 -22.73 -0.95
N PRO A 67 -1.24 -22.57 0.26
CA PRO A 67 -0.84 -21.26 0.77
C PRO A 67 0.07 -20.46 -0.15
N ALA A 68 1.05 -21.12 -0.77
CA ALA A 68 1.97 -20.44 -1.70
C ALA A 68 1.26 -19.86 -2.91
N LEU A 69 0.21 -20.52 -3.41
CA LEU A 69 -0.60 -20.01 -4.52
C LEU A 69 -1.45 -18.83 -4.08
N ASN A 70 -1.88 -18.78 -2.80
CA ASN A 70 -2.61 -17.66 -2.27
C ASN A 70 -1.76 -16.38 -2.25
N GLU A 71 -0.48 -16.48 -1.94
CA GLU A 71 0.42 -15.34 -1.98
C GLU A 71 0.55 -14.78 -3.39
N VAL A 72 0.76 -15.64 -4.38
CA VAL A 72 0.83 -15.22 -5.79
C VAL A 72 -0.49 -14.61 -6.25
N ARG A 73 -1.61 -15.20 -5.85
CA ARG A 73 -2.95 -14.69 -6.20
C ARG A 73 -3.23 -13.33 -5.55
N ASN A 74 -2.86 -13.15 -4.28
CA ASN A 74 -2.98 -11.86 -3.61
C ASN A 74 -2.18 -10.79 -4.34
N TRP A 75 -0.97 -11.11 -4.71
CA TRP A 75 -0.10 -10.21 -5.44
C TRP A 75 -0.72 -9.80 -6.78
N GLY A 76 -1.18 -10.79 -7.55
CA GLY A 76 -1.84 -10.55 -8.84
C GLY A 76 -3.15 -9.79 -8.70
N ALA A 77 -3.95 -10.09 -7.66
CA ALA A 77 -5.20 -9.41 -7.40
C ALA A 77 -4.96 -7.93 -7.04
N ALA A 78 -3.97 -7.66 -6.19
CA ALA A 78 -3.57 -6.30 -5.85
C ALA A 78 -3.14 -5.53 -7.11
N TYR A 79 -2.33 -6.17 -7.95
CA TYR A 79 -1.87 -5.59 -9.22
C TYR A 79 -3.05 -5.21 -10.13
N ARG A 80 -3.98 -6.13 -10.33
CA ARG A 80 -5.14 -5.88 -11.19
C ARG A 80 -6.02 -4.77 -10.65
N THR A 81 -6.22 -4.72 -9.33
CA THR A 81 -7.02 -3.68 -8.70
C THR A 81 -6.39 -2.30 -8.90
N VAL A 82 -5.10 -2.15 -8.64
CA VAL A 82 -4.39 -0.89 -8.87
C VAL A 82 -4.51 -0.47 -10.33
N ARG A 83 -4.29 -1.41 -11.25
CA ARG A 83 -4.35 -1.10 -12.69
C ARG A 83 -5.73 -0.63 -13.12
N ARG A 84 -6.78 -1.21 -12.55
CA ARG A 84 -8.16 -0.86 -12.89
C ARG A 84 -8.57 0.52 -12.38
N ILE A 85 -8.22 0.88 -11.15
CA ILE A 85 -8.74 2.10 -10.53
C ILE A 85 -7.71 3.21 -10.36
N GLY A 86 -6.42 2.90 -10.46
CA GLY A 86 -5.34 3.81 -10.06
C GLY A 86 -5.30 5.16 -10.79
N ALA A 87 -5.74 5.21 -12.05
CA ALA A 87 -5.74 6.45 -12.82
C ALA A 87 -6.67 7.54 -12.25
N ASN A 88 -7.60 7.15 -11.37
CA ASN A 88 -8.55 8.08 -10.75
C ASN A 88 -7.98 8.80 -9.52
N TYR A 89 -6.73 8.53 -9.17
CA TYR A 89 -6.10 9.03 -7.94
C TYR A 89 -5.00 10.04 -8.25
N ASP A 90 -4.71 10.88 -7.27
CA ASP A 90 -3.65 11.89 -7.40
C ASP A 90 -2.25 11.29 -7.21
N CYS A 91 -2.16 10.21 -6.45
CA CYS A 91 -0.90 9.49 -6.27
C CYS A 91 -1.14 8.06 -5.76
N LEU A 92 -0.11 7.24 -5.89
CA LEU A 92 -0.08 5.87 -5.39
C LEU A 92 0.97 5.75 -4.28
N ILE A 93 0.57 5.22 -3.12
CA ILE A 93 1.52 4.82 -2.08
C ILE A 93 1.48 3.30 -2.03
N TYR A 94 2.62 2.67 -2.22
CA TYR A 94 2.72 1.22 -2.23
C TYR A 94 3.78 0.73 -1.26
N GLU A 95 3.50 -0.38 -0.61
CA GLU A 95 4.43 -1.00 0.31
C GLU A 95 5.57 -1.70 -0.46
N LEU A 96 6.73 -1.81 0.17
CA LEU A 96 7.97 -2.31 -0.43
C LEU A 96 7.80 -3.64 -1.18
N LEU A 97 6.98 -4.57 -0.64
CA LEU A 97 6.80 -5.89 -1.25
C LEU A 97 5.93 -5.86 -2.52
N PHE A 98 5.22 -4.79 -2.75
CA PHE A 98 4.45 -4.62 -3.98
C PHE A 98 5.37 -4.05 -5.06
N PHE A 99 6.25 -4.87 -5.59
CA PHE A 99 7.30 -4.49 -6.54
C PHE A 99 6.82 -3.72 -7.78
N PRO A 100 5.65 -4.00 -8.38
CA PRO A 100 5.27 -3.29 -9.60
C PRO A 100 4.72 -1.88 -9.37
N GLY A 101 4.68 -1.39 -8.14
CA GLY A 101 4.07 -0.10 -7.82
C GLY A 101 4.61 1.05 -8.64
N LYS A 102 5.92 1.18 -8.75
CA LYS A 102 6.56 2.27 -9.52
C LYS A 102 6.20 2.19 -11.01
N ALA A 103 6.29 0.99 -11.59
CA ALA A 103 5.98 0.78 -13.00
C ALA A 103 4.51 1.03 -13.31
N LEU A 104 3.61 0.58 -12.41
CA LEU A 104 2.18 0.83 -12.55
C LEU A 104 1.85 2.32 -12.47
N ALA A 105 2.44 3.04 -11.53
CA ALA A 105 2.21 4.47 -11.40
C ALA A 105 2.65 5.22 -12.65
N ALA A 106 3.80 4.83 -13.23
CA ALA A 106 4.27 5.41 -14.49
C ALA A 106 3.30 5.12 -15.64
N GLU A 107 2.80 3.89 -15.74
CA GLU A 107 1.81 3.51 -16.74
C GLU A 107 0.50 4.31 -16.57
N LEU A 108 0.08 4.55 -15.34
CA LEU A 108 -1.13 5.29 -15.01
C LEU A 108 -0.96 6.81 -15.07
N GLY A 109 0.28 7.29 -15.19
CA GLY A 109 0.57 8.71 -15.25
C GLY A 109 0.41 9.46 -13.93
N ILE A 110 0.59 8.76 -12.80
CA ILE A 110 0.48 9.37 -11.47
C ILE A 110 1.78 9.24 -10.69
N PRO A 111 2.09 10.18 -9.78
CA PRO A 111 3.25 10.05 -8.90
C PRO A 111 3.08 8.90 -7.94
N CYS A 112 4.19 8.35 -7.45
CA CYS A 112 4.16 7.26 -6.48
C CYS A 112 5.18 7.45 -5.37
N TYR A 113 4.89 6.83 -4.23
CA TYR A 113 5.76 6.81 -3.06
C TYR A 113 5.84 5.38 -2.54
N ARG A 114 7.07 4.92 -2.28
CA ARG A 114 7.29 3.61 -1.70
C ARG A 114 7.31 3.71 -0.19
N LEU A 115 6.49 2.92 0.47
CA LEU A 115 6.48 2.82 1.93
C LEU A 115 7.35 1.66 2.37
N ILE A 116 8.30 1.94 3.26
CA ILE A 116 9.13 0.92 3.90
C ILE A 116 8.70 0.86 5.36
N SER A 117 7.98 -0.19 5.72
CA SER A 117 7.33 -0.30 7.02
C SER A 117 8.11 -1.13 8.03
N THR A 118 9.17 -1.81 7.62
CA THR A 118 9.96 -2.65 8.53
C THR A 118 11.06 -1.87 9.22
N PHE A 119 11.95 -1.28 8.45
CA PHE A 119 12.99 -0.38 8.95
C PHE A 119 13.58 0.41 7.79
N ALA A 120 14.14 1.56 8.10
CA ALA A 120 14.81 2.36 7.09
C ALA A 120 16.25 1.88 6.93
N LEU A 121 16.62 1.49 5.72
CA LEU A 121 18.02 1.22 5.39
C LEU A 121 18.74 2.55 5.27
N ASN A 122 19.59 2.84 6.23
CA ASN A 122 20.40 4.05 6.20
C ASN A 122 21.87 3.68 6.48
N ARG A 123 22.74 4.67 6.29
CA ARG A 123 24.18 4.46 6.45
C ARG A 123 24.55 3.92 7.84
N HIS A 124 23.87 4.39 8.87
CA HIS A 124 24.10 3.95 10.23
C HIS A 124 23.76 2.47 10.41
N LEU A 125 22.56 2.08 9.95
CA LEU A 125 22.12 0.69 10.04
C LEU A 125 23.04 -0.25 9.25
N LEU A 126 23.46 0.16 8.06
CA LEU A 126 24.37 -0.64 7.24
C LEU A 126 25.70 -0.88 7.96
N ARG A 127 26.23 0.12 8.68
CA ARG A 127 27.44 -0.04 9.48
C ARG A 127 27.23 -1.03 10.62
N MET A 128 26.10 -0.95 11.31
CA MET A 128 25.76 -1.88 12.39
C MET A 128 25.69 -3.32 11.89
N LEU A 129 25.24 -3.52 10.66
CA LEU A 129 25.15 -4.84 10.04
C LEU A 129 26.47 -5.31 9.43
N GLY A 130 27.56 -4.54 9.61
CA GLY A 130 28.88 -4.90 9.09
C GLY A 130 29.06 -4.68 7.59
N GLN A 131 28.17 -3.93 6.97
CA GLN A 131 28.25 -3.56 5.56
C GLN A 131 28.70 -2.11 5.46
N THR A 132 29.90 -1.94 5.00
CA THR A 132 30.50 -0.60 4.84
C THR A 132 30.30 -0.07 3.43
#